data_7ccedea7ba823d810fe373886515403f
#
_entry.id   7ccedea7ba823d810fe373886515403f
#
_cell.length_a   1.000
_cell.length_b   1.000
_cell.length_c   1.000
_cell.angle_alpha   90.00
_cell.angle_beta   90.00
_cell.angle_gamma   90.00
#
_symmetry.space_group_name_H-M   'P 1'
#
loop_
_entity.id
_entity.type
_entity.pdbx_description
1 polymer ?
#
loop_
_entity_poly.entity_id
_entity_poly.type
_entity_poly.pdbx_seq_one_letter_code
_entity_poly.pdbx_strand_id
1 'polypeptide(L)'
;ECLYFPLGGSRRGTIRTYCNILIVFLVSGFWHGAGWTFLVWGALHGLAQVVERVWGRGRDRLPFVLRWGLTFLFVNIAWVFFRAPDCAGALELLGRAVTGGFAKPAAWLLEGLFAEETSAVQMLIPAFTPWKNILRVVLLYGAGMVAVLWPRNTIRRMEDFRPTLWRGAALTVLTLWCVLSFTGVTTFIYSNF
;
A
#
# COMPACT_ATOMS: atom_id res chain seq x y z
N GLU A 1 -13.19 12.57 -7.63
CA GLU A 1 -13.71 13.81 -8.26
C GLU A 1 -15.16 13.61 -8.74
N CYS A 2 -15.51 12.50 -9.37
CA CYS A 2 -16.85 12.24 -9.93
C CYS A 2 -17.98 12.22 -8.89
N LEU A 3 -17.71 11.99 -7.61
CA LEU A 3 -18.71 12.02 -6.55
C LEU A 3 -18.61 13.29 -5.69
N TYR A 4 -17.38 13.71 -5.38
CA TYR A 4 -17.13 14.83 -4.48
C TYR A 4 -17.65 16.17 -5.01
N PHE A 5 -17.42 16.48 -6.28
CA PHE A 5 -17.87 17.75 -6.88
C PHE A 5 -19.39 17.83 -7.06
N PRO A 6 -20.12 16.79 -7.53
CA PRO A 6 -21.58 16.80 -7.56
C PRO A 6 -22.22 17.02 -6.18
N LEU A 7 -21.63 16.52 -5.09
CA LEU A 7 -22.07 16.75 -3.73
C LEU A 7 -21.85 18.18 -3.24
N GLY A 8 -21.20 19.02 -4.06
CA GLY A 8 -20.90 20.43 -3.76
C GLY A 8 -19.47 20.67 -3.27
N GLY A 9 -18.64 19.65 -3.21
CA GLY A 9 -17.22 19.73 -2.81
C GLY A 9 -17.03 20.43 -1.47
N SER A 10 -16.08 21.37 -1.41
CA SER A 10 -15.80 22.20 -0.22
C SER A 10 -16.50 23.56 -0.23
N ARG A 11 -17.39 23.82 -1.20
CA ARG A 11 -17.99 25.16 -1.42
C ARG A 11 -19.18 25.44 -0.52
N ARG A 12 -19.79 24.43 0.12
CA ARG A 12 -21.05 24.53 0.87
C ARG A 12 -20.87 24.46 2.39
N GLY A 13 -19.74 24.92 2.90
CA GLY A 13 -19.44 24.97 4.33
C GLY A 13 -18.70 23.73 4.86
N THR A 14 -18.16 23.86 6.07
CA THR A 14 -17.20 22.90 6.64
C THR A 14 -17.85 21.55 6.96
N ILE A 15 -19.03 21.56 7.61
CA ILE A 15 -19.73 20.32 8.00
C ILE A 15 -20.07 19.51 6.76
N ARG A 16 -20.63 20.18 5.72
CA ARG A 16 -20.99 19.50 4.47
C ARG A 16 -19.75 18.93 3.75
N THR A 17 -18.63 19.63 3.84
CA THR A 17 -17.35 19.13 3.32
C THR A 17 -16.94 17.82 4.01
N TYR A 18 -17.08 17.73 5.33
CA TYR A 18 -16.75 16.52 6.07
C TYR A 18 -17.69 15.36 5.72
N CYS A 19 -18.99 15.62 5.62
CA CYS A 19 -19.96 14.63 5.15
C CYS A 19 -19.62 14.15 3.74
N ASN A 20 -19.29 15.05 2.82
CA ASN A 20 -18.93 14.69 1.45
C ASN A 20 -17.67 13.79 1.41
N ILE A 21 -16.67 14.08 2.24
CA ILE A 21 -15.47 13.25 2.36
C ILE A 21 -15.86 11.84 2.84
N LEU A 22 -16.62 11.73 3.92
CA LEU A 22 -17.05 10.45 4.47
C LEU A 22 -17.85 9.64 3.44
N ILE A 23 -18.80 10.28 2.75
CA ILE A 23 -19.59 9.61 1.70
C ILE A 23 -18.70 9.09 0.60
N VAL A 24 -17.75 9.88 0.11
CA VAL A 24 -16.84 9.47 -0.96
C VAL A 24 -16.01 8.25 -0.55
N PHE A 25 -15.49 8.23 0.67
CA PHE A 25 -14.69 7.11 1.15
C PHE A 25 -15.52 5.86 1.46
N LEU A 26 -16.75 6.02 1.97
CA LEU A 26 -17.67 4.89 2.16
C LEU A 26 -18.09 4.27 0.81
N VAL A 27 -18.40 5.10 -0.19
CA VAL A 27 -18.70 4.61 -1.54
C VAL A 27 -17.48 3.94 -2.16
N SER A 28 -16.28 4.48 -1.94
CA SER A 28 -15.03 3.84 -2.38
C SER A 28 -14.84 2.47 -1.71
N GLY A 29 -15.08 2.37 -0.40
CA GLY A 29 -15.03 1.09 0.31
C GLY A 29 -16.04 0.08 -0.26
N PHE A 30 -17.28 0.48 -0.45
CA PHE A 30 -18.32 -0.36 -1.04
C PHE A 30 -17.97 -0.81 -2.47
N TRP A 31 -17.33 0.05 -3.25
CA TRP A 31 -16.88 -0.28 -4.60
C TRP A 31 -15.81 -1.37 -4.63
N HIS A 32 -15.00 -1.46 -3.59
CA HIS A 32 -13.98 -2.51 -3.44
C HIS A 32 -14.55 -3.87 -3.02
N GLY A 33 -15.80 -3.91 -2.53
CA GLY A 33 -16.49 -5.13 -2.15
C GLY A 33 -17.65 -4.88 -1.21
N ALA A 34 -18.65 -5.77 -1.21
CA ALA A 34 -19.84 -5.66 -0.37
C ALA A 34 -19.62 -6.07 1.10
N GLY A 35 -18.38 -6.37 1.50
CA GLY A 35 -18.03 -6.78 2.85
C GLY A 35 -17.94 -5.62 3.84
N TRP A 36 -18.29 -5.88 5.11
CA TRP A 36 -18.14 -4.91 6.20
C TRP A 36 -16.72 -4.40 6.38
N THR A 37 -15.72 -5.23 6.10
CA THR A 37 -14.30 -4.87 6.21
C THR A 37 -13.92 -3.72 5.26
N PHE A 38 -14.46 -3.71 4.04
CA PHE A 38 -14.24 -2.62 3.08
C PHE A 38 -14.93 -1.33 3.50
N LEU A 39 -16.13 -1.42 4.10
CA LEU A 39 -16.82 -0.25 4.64
C LEU A 39 -16.07 0.35 5.82
N VAL A 40 -15.55 -0.50 6.73
CA VAL A 40 -14.69 -0.06 7.84
C VAL A 40 -13.41 0.60 7.31
N TRP A 41 -12.76 0.01 6.30
CA TRP A 41 -11.60 0.58 5.64
C TRP A 41 -11.89 1.97 5.06
N GLY A 42 -13.00 2.11 4.32
CA GLY A 42 -13.46 3.38 3.77
C GLY A 42 -13.76 4.40 4.87
N ALA A 43 -14.48 4.00 5.92
CA ALA A 43 -14.79 4.87 7.06
C ALA A 43 -13.53 5.38 7.76
N LEU A 44 -12.54 4.49 8.01
CA LEU A 44 -11.26 4.86 8.62
C LEU A 44 -10.54 5.92 7.79
N HIS A 45 -10.43 5.73 6.47
CA HIS A 45 -9.79 6.70 5.58
C HIS A 45 -10.56 8.03 5.52
N GLY A 46 -11.91 7.98 5.46
CA GLY A 46 -12.74 9.18 5.49
C GLY A 46 -12.56 9.97 6.78
N LEU A 47 -12.58 9.28 7.93
CA LEU A 47 -12.35 9.90 9.25
C LEU A 47 -10.95 10.49 9.36
N ALA A 48 -9.91 9.80 8.90
CA ALA A 48 -8.55 10.33 8.90
C ALA A 48 -8.43 11.63 8.10
N GLN A 49 -9.08 11.70 6.94
CA GLN A 49 -9.13 12.92 6.13
C GLN A 49 -9.87 14.07 6.82
N VAL A 50 -10.94 13.77 7.54
CA VAL A 50 -11.67 14.77 8.35
C VAL A 50 -10.79 15.25 9.50
N VAL A 51 -10.16 14.34 10.25
CA VAL A 51 -9.24 14.67 11.33
C VAL A 51 -8.09 15.55 10.83
N GLU A 52 -7.47 15.18 9.70
CA GLU A 52 -6.40 15.98 9.10
C GLU A 52 -6.85 17.41 8.78
N ARG A 53 -8.07 17.57 8.25
CA ARG A 53 -8.63 18.91 7.97
C ARG A 53 -8.94 19.72 9.22
N VAL A 54 -9.49 19.06 10.25
CA VAL A 54 -9.77 19.70 11.55
C VAL A 54 -8.48 20.14 12.23
N TRP A 55 -7.47 19.27 12.18
CA TRP A 55 -6.16 19.56 12.78
C TRP A 55 -5.45 20.74 12.08
N GLY A 56 -5.63 20.86 10.77
CA GLY A 56 -5.17 22.00 9.98
C GLY A 56 -3.67 22.26 10.15
N ARG A 57 -3.33 23.54 10.43
CA ARG A 57 -1.92 23.96 10.62
C ARG A 57 -1.26 23.42 11.89
N GLY A 58 -2.03 22.89 12.85
CA GLY A 58 -1.46 22.23 14.04
C GLY A 58 -0.55 21.04 13.72
N ARG A 59 -0.85 20.34 12.64
CA ARG A 59 -0.06 19.24 12.10
C ARG A 59 1.39 19.66 11.75
N ASP A 60 1.59 20.89 11.28
CA ASP A 60 2.90 21.37 10.83
C ASP A 60 3.89 21.60 12.00
N ARG A 61 3.38 21.59 13.24
CA ARG A 61 4.20 21.61 14.47
C ARG A 61 4.88 20.28 14.75
N LEU A 62 4.38 19.18 14.19
CA LEU A 62 5.00 17.87 14.36
C LEU A 62 6.19 17.69 13.39
N PRO A 63 7.31 17.10 13.84
CA PRO A 63 8.41 16.75 12.97
C PRO A 63 7.96 15.82 11.84
N PHE A 64 8.60 15.97 10.68
CA PHE A 64 8.25 15.19 9.47
C PHE A 64 8.21 13.68 9.73
N VAL A 65 9.21 13.14 10.44
CA VAL A 65 9.30 11.70 10.73
C VAL A 65 8.08 11.21 11.50
N LEU A 66 7.61 11.99 12.48
CA LEU A 66 6.44 11.61 13.27
C LEU A 66 5.15 11.65 12.43
N ARG A 67 4.97 12.68 11.60
CA ARG A 67 3.82 12.77 10.68
C ARG A 67 3.79 11.60 9.72
N TRP A 68 4.94 11.31 9.14
CA TRP A 68 5.11 10.18 8.22
C TRP A 68 4.83 8.84 8.92
N GLY A 69 5.42 8.64 10.11
CA GLY A 69 5.25 7.42 10.89
C GLY A 69 3.79 7.17 11.30
N LEU A 70 3.09 8.22 11.75
CA LEU A 70 1.66 8.12 12.09
C LEU A 70 0.80 7.76 10.87
N THR A 71 1.05 8.41 9.73
CA THR A 71 0.33 8.09 8.48
C THR A 71 0.63 6.66 8.03
N PHE A 72 1.90 6.25 8.07
CA PHE A 72 2.31 4.90 7.70
C PHE A 72 1.65 3.85 8.60
N LEU A 73 1.69 4.05 9.91
CA LEU A 73 1.04 3.16 10.87
C LEU A 73 -0.47 3.07 10.62
N PHE A 74 -1.12 4.22 10.46
CA PHE A 74 -2.55 4.29 10.18
C PHE A 74 -2.92 3.50 8.90
N VAL A 75 -2.19 3.72 7.82
CA VAL A 75 -2.44 3.02 6.55
C VAL A 75 -2.27 1.51 6.71
N ASN A 76 -1.24 1.06 7.45
CA ASN A 76 -1.06 -0.37 7.71
C ASN A 76 -2.21 -0.97 8.52
N ILE A 77 -2.70 -0.27 9.55
CA ILE A 77 -3.88 -0.70 10.33
C ILE A 77 -5.12 -0.78 9.43
N ALA A 78 -5.35 0.23 8.61
CA ALA A 78 -6.49 0.23 7.67
C ALA A 78 -6.40 -0.94 6.66
N TRP A 79 -5.20 -1.27 6.19
CA TRP A 79 -4.96 -2.39 5.26
C TRP A 79 -5.25 -3.76 5.87
N VAL A 80 -5.15 -3.91 7.20
CA VAL A 80 -5.55 -5.15 7.87
C VAL A 80 -7.04 -5.41 7.63
N PHE A 81 -7.90 -4.38 7.77
CA PHE A 81 -9.33 -4.51 7.45
C PHE A 81 -9.56 -4.82 5.97
N PHE A 82 -8.82 -4.17 5.07
CA PHE A 82 -8.96 -4.42 3.64
C PHE A 82 -8.67 -5.88 3.24
N ARG A 83 -7.72 -6.54 3.93
CA ARG A 83 -7.27 -7.90 3.57
C ARG A 83 -7.94 -8.99 4.39
N ALA A 84 -8.50 -8.69 5.54
CA ALA A 84 -9.12 -9.67 6.42
C ALA A 84 -10.45 -10.19 5.84
N PRO A 85 -10.78 -11.47 6.08
CA PRO A 85 -12.05 -12.05 5.62
C PRO A 85 -13.27 -11.42 6.31
N ASP A 86 -13.11 -11.02 7.58
CA ASP A 86 -14.14 -10.36 8.37
C ASP A 86 -13.55 -9.40 9.41
N CYS A 87 -14.40 -8.60 10.06
CA CYS A 87 -13.96 -7.62 11.05
C CYS A 87 -13.37 -8.26 12.31
N ALA A 88 -13.84 -9.44 12.69
CA ALA A 88 -13.34 -10.15 13.87
C ALA A 88 -11.90 -10.63 13.64
N GLY A 89 -11.63 -11.24 12.48
CA GLY A 89 -10.28 -11.64 12.07
C GLY A 89 -9.32 -10.45 11.93
N ALA A 90 -9.81 -9.29 11.45
CA ALA A 90 -9.00 -8.07 11.42
C ALA A 90 -8.57 -7.63 12.83
N LEU A 91 -9.52 -7.60 13.78
CA LEU A 91 -9.26 -7.22 15.17
C LEU A 91 -8.34 -8.23 15.87
N GLU A 92 -8.55 -9.52 15.62
CA GLU A 92 -7.67 -10.57 16.15
C GLU A 92 -6.24 -10.42 15.66
N LEU A 93 -6.05 -10.16 14.34
CA LEU A 93 -4.73 -9.95 13.76
C LEU A 93 -4.04 -8.72 14.38
N LEU A 94 -4.77 -7.61 14.53
CA LEU A 94 -4.25 -6.41 15.18
C LEU A 94 -3.90 -6.66 16.65
N GLY A 95 -4.75 -7.41 17.38
CA GLY A 95 -4.47 -7.83 18.75
C GLY A 95 -3.19 -8.66 18.85
N ARG A 96 -3.03 -9.65 17.97
CA ARG A 96 -1.81 -10.48 17.91
C ARG A 96 -0.57 -9.66 17.51
N ALA A 97 -0.71 -8.65 16.68
CA ALA A 97 0.41 -7.78 16.31
C ALA A 97 0.93 -6.95 17.50
N VAL A 98 0.06 -6.62 18.45
CA VAL A 98 0.43 -5.86 19.67
C VAL A 98 0.91 -6.78 20.79
N THR A 99 0.25 -7.93 21.00
CA THR A 99 0.50 -8.85 22.12
C THR A 99 1.39 -10.04 21.77
N GLY A 100 1.49 -10.37 20.47
CA GLY A 100 2.30 -11.47 19.96
C GLY A 100 3.79 -11.09 19.91
N GLY A 101 4.66 -12.04 20.26
CA GLY A 101 6.10 -11.89 20.05
C GLY A 101 6.45 -11.94 18.57
N PHE A 102 7.69 -11.57 18.23
CA PHE A 102 8.23 -11.71 16.88
C PHE A 102 8.29 -13.21 16.51
N ALA A 103 7.35 -13.64 15.69
CA ALA A 103 7.39 -14.98 15.11
C ALA A 103 8.38 -15.01 13.93
N LYS A 104 8.99 -16.17 13.69
CA LYS A 104 9.77 -16.38 12.45
C LYS A 104 8.84 -16.19 11.25
N PRO A 105 9.28 -15.50 10.17
CA PRO A 105 8.49 -15.39 8.97
C PRO A 105 8.10 -16.77 8.46
N ALA A 106 6.85 -16.92 8.04
CA ALA A 106 6.37 -18.18 7.49
C ALA A 106 7.22 -18.59 6.27
N ALA A 107 7.61 -19.86 6.21
CA ALA A 107 8.48 -20.38 5.14
C ALA A 107 7.92 -20.06 3.75
N TRP A 108 6.60 -20.20 3.56
CA TRP A 108 5.94 -19.90 2.28
C TRP A 108 6.12 -18.44 1.83
N LEU A 109 6.20 -17.48 2.77
CA LEU A 109 6.43 -16.06 2.44
C LEU A 109 7.86 -15.87 1.91
N LEU A 110 8.81 -16.60 2.48
CA LEU A 110 10.20 -16.51 2.07
C LEU A 110 10.48 -17.29 0.78
N GLU A 111 9.73 -18.37 0.54
CA GLU A 111 9.90 -19.25 -0.61
C GLU A 111 9.12 -18.77 -1.84
N GLY A 112 7.93 -18.18 -1.65
CA GLY A 112 7.06 -17.75 -2.74
C GLY A 112 7.49 -16.47 -3.44
N LEU A 113 8.17 -15.54 -2.73
CA LEU A 113 8.60 -14.27 -3.32
C LEU A 113 9.86 -14.47 -4.17
N PHE A 114 9.75 -14.16 -5.48
CA PHE A 114 10.86 -14.25 -6.44
C PHE A 114 11.52 -15.65 -6.51
N ALA A 115 10.71 -16.72 -6.41
CA ALA A 115 11.22 -18.09 -6.42
C ALA A 115 11.97 -18.42 -7.71
N GLU A 116 11.43 -17.99 -8.85
CA GLU A 116 12.01 -18.25 -10.17
C GLU A 116 13.29 -17.46 -10.40
N GLU A 117 13.29 -16.15 -10.11
CA GLU A 117 14.45 -15.28 -10.27
C GLU A 117 15.63 -15.71 -9.39
N THR A 118 15.33 -16.11 -8.16
CA THR A 118 16.39 -16.57 -7.26
C THR A 118 16.88 -17.98 -7.56
N SER A 119 16.07 -18.82 -8.18
CA SER A 119 16.52 -20.12 -8.67
C SER A 119 17.51 -19.96 -9.81
N ALA A 120 17.27 -19.01 -10.73
CA ALA A 120 18.20 -18.67 -11.79
C ALA A 120 19.55 -18.15 -11.23
N VAL A 121 19.50 -17.26 -10.22
CA VAL A 121 20.72 -16.75 -9.56
C VAL A 121 21.45 -17.88 -8.81
N GLN A 122 20.74 -18.79 -8.17
CA GLN A 122 21.34 -19.94 -7.48
C GLN A 122 22.02 -20.92 -8.44
N MET A 123 21.47 -21.08 -9.65
CA MET A 123 22.09 -21.90 -10.69
C MET A 123 23.43 -21.32 -11.14
N LEU A 124 23.54 -19.98 -11.20
CA LEU A 124 24.78 -19.28 -11.57
C LEU A 124 25.78 -19.17 -10.42
N ILE A 125 25.30 -19.02 -9.19
CA ILE A 125 26.12 -18.80 -7.99
C ILE A 125 25.66 -19.72 -6.85
N PRO A 126 26.14 -20.96 -6.77
CA PRO A 126 25.73 -21.93 -5.74
C PRO A 126 25.98 -21.47 -4.29
N ALA A 127 27.04 -20.68 -4.06
CA ALA A 127 27.36 -20.10 -2.76
C ALA A 127 26.27 -19.15 -2.22
N PHE A 128 25.33 -18.71 -3.06
CA PHE A 128 24.24 -17.81 -2.69
C PHE A 128 23.11 -18.51 -1.90
N THR A 129 23.06 -19.83 -1.90
CA THR A 129 21.96 -20.63 -1.33
C THR A 129 21.60 -20.29 0.13
N PRO A 130 22.54 -20.14 1.09
CA PRO A 130 22.20 -19.90 2.49
C PRO A 130 21.64 -18.49 2.74
N TRP A 131 22.00 -17.52 1.92
CA TRP A 131 21.65 -16.10 2.10
C TRP A 131 20.46 -15.65 1.27
N LYS A 132 19.98 -16.47 0.35
CA LYS A 132 18.94 -16.11 -0.63
C LYS A 132 17.67 -15.55 0.01
N ASN A 133 17.18 -16.15 1.09
CA ASN A 133 15.94 -15.74 1.73
C ASN A 133 16.08 -14.41 2.49
N ILE A 134 17.21 -14.25 3.19
CA ILE A 134 17.50 -12.99 3.89
C ILE A 134 17.69 -11.86 2.88
N LEU A 135 18.45 -12.10 1.83
CA LEU A 135 18.69 -11.10 0.79
C LEU A 135 17.40 -10.71 0.05
N ARG A 136 16.50 -11.66 -0.24
CA ARG A 136 15.17 -11.37 -0.81
C ARG A 136 14.39 -10.39 0.06
N VAL A 137 14.27 -10.70 1.36
CA VAL A 137 13.54 -9.86 2.31
C VAL A 137 14.17 -8.47 2.38
N VAL A 138 15.49 -8.39 2.53
CA VAL A 138 16.23 -7.10 2.62
C VAL A 138 16.07 -6.29 1.33
N LEU A 139 16.20 -6.91 0.16
CA LEU A 139 16.05 -6.22 -1.12
C LEU A 139 14.62 -5.75 -1.34
N LEU A 140 13.62 -6.60 -1.06
CA LEU A 140 12.21 -6.24 -1.24
C LEU A 140 11.79 -5.09 -0.32
N TYR A 141 12.06 -5.24 0.98
CA TYR A 141 11.73 -4.19 1.95
C TYR A 141 12.59 -2.94 1.73
N GLY A 142 13.87 -3.08 1.41
CA GLY A 142 14.74 -1.96 1.10
C GLY A 142 14.26 -1.19 -0.13
N ALA A 143 13.94 -1.88 -1.22
CA ALA A 143 13.39 -1.26 -2.43
C ALA A 143 12.03 -0.60 -2.16
N GLY A 144 11.15 -1.27 -1.41
CA GLY A 144 9.87 -0.71 -0.98
C GLY A 144 10.05 0.56 -0.15
N MET A 145 10.93 0.54 0.84
CA MET A 145 11.25 1.71 1.67
C MET A 145 11.84 2.86 0.84
N VAL A 146 12.76 2.57 -0.07
CA VAL A 146 13.30 3.58 -0.99
C VAL A 146 12.18 4.18 -1.84
N ALA A 147 11.29 3.36 -2.39
CA ALA A 147 10.16 3.83 -3.20
C ALA A 147 9.19 4.72 -2.40
N VAL A 148 8.92 4.38 -1.14
CA VAL A 148 8.01 5.12 -0.25
C VAL A 148 8.65 6.41 0.29
N LEU A 149 9.94 6.36 0.63
CA LEU A 149 10.65 7.52 1.20
C LEU A 149 11.20 8.47 0.14
N TRP A 150 11.19 8.09 -1.13
CA TRP A 150 11.70 8.93 -2.21
C TRP A 150 10.93 10.26 -2.28
N PRO A 151 11.60 11.40 -2.18
CA PRO A 151 10.97 12.69 -1.89
C PRO A 151 10.07 13.26 -3.00
N ARG A 152 10.09 12.67 -4.21
CA ARG A 152 9.29 13.15 -5.34
C ARG A 152 8.12 12.22 -5.62
N ASN A 153 6.90 12.74 -5.46
CA ASN A 153 5.69 12.01 -5.84
C ASN A 153 5.60 11.82 -7.38
N THR A 154 4.75 10.91 -7.79
CA THR A 154 4.57 10.54 -9.20
C THR A 154 4.17 11.74 -10.08
N ILE A 155 3.35 12.66 -9.57
CA ILE A 155 2.89 13.85 -10.30
C ILE A 155 4.07 14.74 -10.65
N ARG A 156 4.92 15.10 -9.69
CA ARG A 156 6.13 15.90 -9.94
C ARG A 156 7.12 15.20 -10.88
N ARG A 157 7.20 13.87 -10.81
CA ARG A 157 8.04 13.10 -11.73
C ARG A 157 7.49 13.13 -13.15
N MET A 158 6.17 13.16 -13.33
CA MET A 158 5.55 13.30 -14.65
C MET A 158 5.77 14.69 -15.22
N GLU A 159 5.66 15.75 -14.43
CA GLU A 159 5.92 17.12 -14.85
C GLU A 159 7.39 17.35 -15.27
N ASP A 160 8.34 16.74 -14.54
CA ASP A 160 9.78 16.80 -14.80
C ASP A 160 10.27 15.74 -15.81
N PHE A 161 9.35 14.94 -16.38
CA PHE A 161 9.73 13.82 -17.23
C PHE A 161 10.31 14.29 -18.55
N ARG A 162 11.57 13.95 -18.77
CA ARG A 162 12.23 14.13 -20.09
C ARG A 162 12.49 12.75 -20.71
N PRO A 163 11.97 12.46 -21.88
CA PRO A 163 12.25 11.20 -22.57
C PRO A 163 13.75 11.13 -22.91
N THR A 164 14.39 10.06 -22.45
CA THR A 164 15.78 9.75 -22.81
C THR A 164 15.88 8.28 -23.21
N LEU A 165 16.84 7.92 -24.04
CA LEU A 165 17.03 6.53 -24.48
C LEU A 165 17.17 5.57 -23.31
N TRP A 166 17.90 5.95 -22.25
CA TRP A 166 18.05 5.13 -21.04
C TRP A 166 16.74 4.92 -20.29
N ARG A 167 15.90 5.93 -20.19
CA ARG A 167 14.58 5.79 -19.56
C ARG A 167 13.65 4.92 -20.41
N GLY A 168 13.75 5.04 -21.73
CA GLY A 168 13.05 4.15 -22.65
C GLY A 168 13.49 2.70 -22.49
N ALA A 169 14.79 2.43 -22.49
CA ALA A 169 15.34 1.10 -22.29
C ALA A 169 14.93 0.51 -20.92
N ALA A 170 15.04 1.29 -19.84
CA ALA A 170 14.62 0.85 -18.52
C ALA A 170 13.13 0.51 -18.45
N LEU A 171 12.28 1.34 -19.08
CA LEU A 171 10.84 1.08 -19.15
C LEU A 171 10.54 -0.20 -19.95
N THR A 172 11.22 -0.41 -21.07
CA THR A 172 11.08 -1.63 -21.88
C THR A 172 11.47 -2.86 -21.08
N VAL A 173 12.61 -2.83 -20.38
CA VAL A 173 13.06 -3.96 -19.52
C VAL A 173 12.05 -4.24 -18.41
N LEU A 174 11.57 -3.20 -17.71
CA LEU A 174 10.56 -3.35 -16.66
C LEU A 174 9.24 -3.91 -17.21
N THR A 175 8.80 -3.45 -18.37
CA THR A 175 7.57 -3.95 -19.01
C THR A 175 7.72 -5.42 -19.38
N LEU A 176 8.83 -5.79 -20.01
CA LEU A 176 9.12 -7.19 -20.36
C LEU A 176 9.18 -8.07 -19.09
N TRP A 177 9.85 -7.60 -18.05
CA TRP A 177 9.89 -8.33 -16.79
C TRP A 177 8.50 -8.50 -16.18
N CYS A 178 7.69 -7.45 -16.11
CA CYS A 178 6.30 -7.55 -15.66
C CYS A 178 5.52 -8.59 -16.47
N VAL A 179 5.59 -8.55 -17.80
CA VAL A 179 4.88 -9.49 -18.67
C VAL A 179 5.32 -10.93 -18.41
N LEU A 180 6.63 -11.17 -18.28
CA LEU A 180 7.18 -12.50 -17.98
C LEU A 180 6.79 -12.98 -16.57
N SER A 181 6.71 -12.06 -15.59
CA SER A 181 6.31 -12.40 -14.22
C SER A 181 4.82 -12.72 -14.08
N PHE A 182 3.96 -12.32 -15.03
CA PHE A 182 2.53 -12.68 -15.03
C PHE A 182 2.27 -14.17 -15.33
N THR A 183 3.21 -14.88 -15.87
CA THR A 183 3.03 -16.31 -16.23
C THR A 183 2.88 -17.22 -15.02
N GLY A 184 3.28 -16.80 -13.83
CA GLY A 184 3.17 -17.55 -12.56
C GLY A 184 1.98 -17.19 -11.66
N VAL A 185 1.21 -16.16 -11.98
CA VAL A 185 0.10 -15.71 -11.12
C VAL A 185 -1.19 -16.41 -11.50
N THR A 186 -1.54 -17.47 -10.78
CA THR A 186 -2.77 -18.26 -11.00
C THR A 186 -3.99 -17.75 -10.21
N THR A 187 -3.80 -16.88 -9.24
CA THR A 187 -4.88 -16.33 -8.42
C THR A 187 -5.04 -14.84 -8.62
N PHE A 188 -6.14 -14.45 -9.22
CA PHE A 188 -6.53 -13.05 -9.30
C PHE A 188 -6.85 -12.53 -7.89
N ILE A 189 -6.29 -11.39 -7.49
CA ILE A 189 -6.47 -10.81 -6.14
C ILE A 189 -7.97 -10.62 -5.79
N TYR A 190 -8.82 -10.47 -6.78
CA TYR A 190 -10.26 -10.27 -6.66
C TYR A 190 -11.10 -11.52 -6.98
N SER A 191 -10.53 -12.71 -7.06
CA SER A 191 -11.29 -13.94 -7.39
C SER A 191 -12.15 -14.47 -6.25
N ASN A 192 -12.15 -13.85 -5.09
CA ASN A 192 -12.93 -14.25 -3.91
C ASN A 192 -14.07 -13.25 -3.59
N PHE A 193 -14.61 -12.57 -4.59
CA PHE A 193 -15.82 -11.74 -4.47
C PHE A 193 -17.05 -12.46 -4.99
#